data_bf52a4d600ef430fcd66e63f13e1589f
#
_entry.id   bf52a4d600ef430fcd66e63f13e1589f
#
_cell.length_a   1.000
_cell.length_b   1.000
_cell.length_c   1.000
_cell.angle_alpha   90.00
_cell.angle_beta   90.00
_cell.angle_gamma   90.00
#
_symmetry.space_group_name_H-M   'P 1'
#
loop_
_entity.id
_entity.type
_entity.pdbx_description
1 polymer ?
#
loop_
_entity_poly.entity_id
_entity_poly.type
_entity_poly.pdbx_seq_one_letter_code
_entity_poly.pdbx_strand_id
1 'polypeptide(L)'
;MDNNDFFLGFAAHAHTKNELGFDQAKEEELRKANSPEEARRLTEMVMDKLEKDISKSGYGLNNVKLLTLYLSYRGEPKEKDTVLCESVLDSIREKFEKHSASNQLRLIGHTTAGELENEDLILREVSGIGYNGLSVMALVTNLPIGVGRTWGLRTPKEAGEQGIAMARDAWVDFSQQAASKEQLHIGKTMFVLTQGSKVDTPGYEHFLAEGIANFMGSTREARIMNVIGGSSGDGLIAKHFHQFYGRLKEHSLLKALDGESVCALIPNLCETSIGLDANAITKIGREHTFHFDTDKEPHFKYVKRIGREDPCVKFAEEVSENEVKIAKEKGLPLPDKKAIQAAIQEAFELSRAQKRLLIFNPVSARYAFAFPFGNYTCVACIRVVGEDIELMFPIRSYTPEMTGYIMMGDPEKVQKGARRVFDMLRADQGFNKTDATFLITCINRKLVELMAGCRSGTEAEILKEGLSSSPVIGFLAYGEMAFTNLMQEPYTYGFSSWGMTFHSKGAKIESKEKKTEFGIKGWIKGKT
;
A
#
# COMPACT_ATOMS: atom_id res chain seq x y z
N MET A 1 2.74 -31.04 10.90
CA MET A 1 2.56 -30.60 9.51
C MET A 1 2.70 -31.83 8.66
N ASP A 2 1.70 -32.13 7.87
CA ASP A 2 1.81 -33.22 6.89
C ASP A 2 2.90 -32.85 5.90
N ASN A 3 3.76 -33.84 5.54
CA ASN A 3 4.86 -33.63 4.57
C ASN A 3 4.37 -33.20 3.16
N ASN A 4 3.07 -33.05 2.97
CA ASN A 4 2.41 -32.74 1.71
C ASN A 4 1.85 -31.32 1.61
N ASP A 5 2.00 -30.47 2.65
CA ASP A 5 1.55 -29.09 2.59
C ASP A 5 2.47 -28.27 1.68
N PHE A 6 1.90 -27.53 0.75
CA PHE A 6 2.63 -26.71 -0.21
C PHE A 6 2.05 -25.31 -0.34
N PHE A 7 2.89 -24.37 -0.78
CA PHE A 7 2.54 -22.98 -1.01
C PHE A 7 3.40 -22.42 -2.16
N LEU A 8 2.78 -21.99 -3.24
CA LEU A 8 3.46 -21.43 -4.42
C LEU A 8 2.75 -20.18 -4.89
N GLY A 9 3.51 -19.17 -5.23
CA GLY A 9 3.01 -17.93 -5.85
C GLY A 9 3.33 -17.87 -7.33
N PHE A 10 2.43 -17.29 -8.11
CA PHE A 10 2.59 -17.00 -9.53
C PHE A 10 2.09 -15.59 -9.78
N ALA A 11 2.91 -14.74 -10.38
CA ALA A 11 2.56 -13.37 -10.71
C ALA A 11 2.46 -13.17 -12.22
N ALA A 12 1.49 -12.40 -12.65
CA ALA A 12 1.35 -11.98 -14.04
C ALA A 12 0.79 -10.56 -14.12
N HIS A 13 1.17 -9.87 -15.18
CA HIS A 13 0.84 -8.48 -15.44
C HIS A 13 0.55 -8.24 -16.91
N ALA A 14 -0.35 -7.31 -17.17
CA ALA A 14 -0.58 -6.73 -18.49
C ALA A 14 -0.93 -5.25 -18.35
N HIS A 15 -0.63 -4.48 -19.37
CA HIS A 15 -0.96 -3.07 -19.44
C HIS A 15 -1.37 -2.68 -20.84
N THR A 16 -2.16 -1.62 -20.95
CA THR A 16 -2.45 -0.99 -22.23
C THR A 16 -1.17 -0.35 -22.74
N LYS A 17 -0.68 -0.78 -23.92
CA LYS A 17 0.44 -0.11 -24.59
C LYS A 17 -0.04 1.22 -25.12
N ASN A 18 0.55 2.31 -24.65
CA ASN A 18 0.44 3.58 -25.29
C ASN A 18 1.67 3.74 -26.22
N GLU A 19 1.47 3.69 -27.52
CA GLU A 19 2.54 3.86 -28.51
C GLU A 19 2.93 5.34 -28.70
N LEU A 20 2.11 6.25 -28.16
CA LEU A 20 2.31 7.69 -28.27
C LEU A 20 2.93 8.23 -26.97
N GLY A 21 3.93 9.06 -27.12
CA GLY A 21 4.53 9.78 -26.00
C GLY A 21 3.50 10.65 -25.27
N PHE A 22 3.82 11.02 -24.04
CA PHE A 22 2.98 11.66 -23.02
C PHE A 22 2.13 12.84 -23.49
N ASP A 23 2.66 13.61 -24.45
CA ASP A 23 2.06 14.89 -24.88
C ASP A 23 1.04 14.77 -26.03
N GLN A 24 0.78 13.56 -26.55
CA GLN A 24 0.00 13.39 -27.77
C GLN A 24 -1.12 12.35 -27.74
N ALA A 25 -1.44 11.76 -26.59
CA ALA A 25 -2.56 10.83 -26.49
C ALA A 25 -3.88 11.56 -26.78
N LYS A 26 -4.47 11.25 -27.91
CA LYS A 26 -5.78 11.78 -28.30
C LYS A 26 -6.83 11.25 -27.31
N GLU A 27 -7.81 12.09 -26.99
CA GLU A 27 -8.93 11.74 -26.08
C GLU A 27 -9.63 10.42 -26.47
N GLU A 28 -9.65 10.09 -27.75
CA GLU A 28 -10.22 8.84 -28.29
C GLU A 28 -9.41 7.59 -27.90
N GLU A 29 -8.07 7.69 -27.83
CA GLU A 29 -7.20 6.58 -27.38
C GLU A 29 -7.32 6.35 -25.88
N LEU A 30 -7.46 7.41 -25.10
CA LEU A 30 -7.77 7.34 -23.68
C LEU A 30 -9.13 6.69 -23.41
N ARG A 31 -10.13 6.97 -24.24
CA ARG A 31 -11.44 6.31 -24.15
C ARG A 31 -11.36 4.81 -24.45
N LYS A 32 -10.54 4.41 -25.42
CA LYS A 32 -10.31 2.98 -25.71
C LYS A 32 -9.57 2.27 -24.59
N ALA A 33 -8.54 2.90 -24.00
CA ALA A 33 -7.79 2.34 -22.91
C ALA A 33 -8.65 2.06 -21.67
N ASN A 34 -9.70 2.86 -21.44
CA ASN A 34 -10.65 2.72 -20.32
C ASN A 34 -11.96 2.03 -20.76
N SER A 35 -11.91 1.14 -21.72
CA SER A 35 -13.10 0.40 -22.16
C SER A 35 -13.23 -0.96 -21.46
N PRO A 36 -14.46 -1.47 -21.30
CA PRO A 36 -14.68 -2.83 -20.80
C PRO A 36 -14.00 -3.90 -21.66
N GLU A 37 -13.90 -3.68 -22.96
CA GLU A 37 -13.23 -4.57 -23.91
C GLU A 37 -11.72 -4.64 -23.63
N GLU A 38 -11.09 -3.49 -23.36
CA GLU A 38 -9.67 -3.45 -23.01
C GLU A 38 -9.42 -4.10 -21.65
N ALA A 39 -10.30 -3.87 -20.67
CA ALA A 39 -10.24 -4.54 -19.39
C ALA A 39 -10.32 -6.06 -19.51
N ARG A 40 -11.21 -6.58 -20.35
CA ARG A 40 -11.31 -8.00 -20.68
C ARG A 40 -10.03 -8.51 -21.33
N ARG A 41 -9.52 -7.81 -22.34
CA ARG A 41 -8.28 -8.18 -23.05
C ARG A 41 -7.08 -8.27 -22.09
N LEU A 42 -6.90 -7.28 -21.22
CA LEU A 42 -5.84 -7.30 -20.20
C LEU A 42 -6.00 -8.48 -19.26
N THR A 43 -7.23 -8.73 -18.81
CA THR A 43 -7.53 -9.86 -17.91
C THR A 43 -7.23 -11.20 -18.56
N GLU A 44 -7.63 -11.41 -19.81
CA GLU A 44 -7.34 -12.62 -20.55
C GLU A 44 -5.85 -12.86 -20.69
N MET A 45 -5.08 -11.83 -21.06
CA MET A 45 -3.62 -11.92 -21.17
C MET A 45 -2.96 -12.32 -19.85
N VAL A 46 -3.37 -11.71 -18.74
CA VAL A 46 -2.83 -12.03 -17.40
C VAL A 46 -3.21 -13.44 -16.99
N MET A 47 -4.46 -13.82 -17.18
CA MET A 47 -4.95 -15.13 -16.78
C MET A 47 -4.35 -16.26 -17.63
N ASP A 48 -4.12 -16.05 -18.92
CA ASP A 48 -3.45 -17.00 -19.80
C ASP A 48 -1.98 -17.21 -19.39
N LYS A 49 -1.28 -16.12 -19.06
CA LYS A 49 0.10 -16.20 -18.53
C LYS A 49 0.15 -16.98 -17.22
N LEU A 50 -0.74 -16.65 -16.26
CA LEU A 50 -0.84 -17.37 -14.99
C LEU A 50 -1.11 -18.87 -15.17
N GLU A 51 -2.11 -19.23 -15.98
CA GLU A 51 -2.46 -20.61 -16.26
C GLU A 51 -1.28 -21.39 -16.84
N LYS A 52 -0.57 -20.78 -17.81
CA LYS A 52 0.63 -21.37 -18.41
C LYS A 52 1.73 -21.62 -17.39
N ASP A 53 1.99 -20.67 -16.50
CA ASP A 53 3.08 -20.76 -15.53
C ASP A 53 2.72 -21.73 -14.38
N ILE A 54 1.47 -21.74 -13.94
CA ILE A 54 0.94 -22.72 -12.99
C ILE A 54 1.06 -24.15 -13.58
N SER A 55 0.66 -24.33 -14.85
CA SER A 55 0.70 -25.63 -15.53
C SER A 55 2.12 -26.16 -15.69
N LYS A 56 3.11 -25.31 -15.96
CA LYS A 56 4.53 -25.71 -15.99
C LYS A 56 5.03 -26.25 -14.65
N SER A 57 4.41 -25.84 -13.56
CA SER A 57 4.73 -26.31 -12.20
C SER A 57 3.95 -27.56 -11.81
N GLY A 58 3.19 -28.15 -12.71
CA GLY A 58 2.43 -29.37 -12.49
C GLY A 58 1.07 -29.17 -11.78
N TYR A 59 0.61 -27.92 -11.66
CA TYR A 59 -0.67 -27.57 -11.06
C TYR A 59 -1.64 -27.03 -12.11
N GLY A 60 -2.91 -26.88 -11.76
CA GLY A 60 -3.94 -26.26 -12.58
C GLY A 60 -4.64 -25.12 -11.85
N LEU A 61 -5.50 -24.38 -12.54
CA LEU A 61 -6.29 -23.30 -11.94
C LEU A 61 -7.18 -23.77 -10.78
N ASN A 62 -7.55 -25.06 -10.74
CA ASN A 62 -8.26 -25.68 -9.63
C ASN A 62 -7.47 -25.75 -8.30
N ASN A 63 -6.16 -25.55 -8.35
CA ASN A 63 -5.31 -25.50 -7.17
C ASN A 63 -5.12 -24.07 -6.63
N VAL A 64 -5.58 -23.05 -7.36
CA VAL A 64 -5.52 -21.67 -6.92
C VAL A 64 -6.54 -21.44 -5.80
N LYS A 65 -6.04 -20.98 -4.66
CA LYS A 65 -6.87 -20.64 -3.48
C LYS A 65 -7.13 -19.15 -3.34
N LEU A 66 -6.16 -18.32 -3.73
CA LEU A 66 -6.29 -16.87 -3.66
C LEU A 66 -5.79 -16.23 -4.95
N LEU A 67 -6.57 -15.31 -5.47
CA LEU A 67 -6.12 -14.27 -6.38
C LEU A 67 -6.05 -12.94 -5.63
N THR A 68 -4.91 -12.28 -5.74
CA THR A 68 -4.77 -10.87 -5.33
C THR A 68 -4.65 -10.02 -6.59
N LEU A 69 -5.49 -9.02 -6.71
CA LEU A 69 -5.70 -8.24 -7.92
C LEU A 69 -5.41 -6.76 -7.68
N TYR A 70 -4.55 -6.16 -8.49
CA TYR A 70 -4.30 -4.71 -8.50
C TYR A 70 -4.61 -4.15 -9.89
N LEU A 71 -5.46 -3.14 -9.91
CA LEU A 71 -5.88 -2.48 -11.15
C LEU A 71 -5.56 -0.99 -11.06
N SER A 72 -4.66 -0.50 -11.90
CA SER A 72 -4.50 0.93 -12.10
C SER A 72 -5.34 1.36 -13.30
N TYR A 73 -6.10 2.41 -13.11
CA TYR A 73 -6.84 3.06 -14.19
C TYR A 73 -6.96 4.56 -13.90
N ARG A 74 -7.21 5.30 -14.96
CA ARG A 74 -7.50 6.73 -14.81
C ARG A 74 -8.95 6.88 -14.42
N GLY A 75 -9.19 7.39 -13.20
CA GLY A 75 -10.54 7.68 -12.73
C GLY A 75 -11.30 8.56 -13.70
N GLU A 76 -12.36 8.00 -14.26
CA GLU A 76 -13.41 8.68 -15.01
C GLU A 76 -14.71 8.68 -14.17
N PRO A 77 -15.84 9.21 -14.63
CA PRO A 77 -17.06 9.21 -13.84
C PRO A 77 -17.39 7.84 -13.24
N LYS A 78 -17.74 7.80 -11.98
CA LYS A 78 -17.96 6.62 -11.12
C LYS A 78 -18.66 5.43 -11.79
N GLU A 79 -19.62 5.72 -12.67
CA GLU A 79 -20.41 4.71 -13.39
C GLU A 79 -19.55 3.88 -14.37
N LYS A 80 -18.58 4.50 -15.05
CA LYS A 80 -17.68 3.80 -15.96
C LYS A 80 -16.66 2.96 -15.25
N ASP A 81 -16.16 3.44 -14.10
CA ASP A 81 -15.17 2.75 -13.29
C ASP A 81 -15.72 1.42 -12.77
N THR A 82 -16.96 1.42 -12.31
CA THR A 82 -17.63 0.20 -11.84
C THR A 82 -17.76 -0.82 -12.98
N VAL A 83 -18.18 -0.39 -14.17
CA VAL A 83 -18.32 -1.29 -15.34
C VAL A 83 -16.98 -1.90 -15.75
N LEU A 84 -15.89 -1.13 -15.67
CA LEU A 84 -14.54 -1.61 -15.96
C LEU A 84 -14.10 -2.67 -14.94
N CYS A 85 -14.28 -2.39 -13.66
CA CYS A 85 -13.97 -3.33 -12.56
C CYS A 85 -14.81 -4.62 -12.66
N GLU A 86 -16.09 -4.51 -12.99
CA GLU A 86 -16.97 -5.66 -13.20
C GLU A 86 -16.52 -6.50 -14.40
N SER A 87 -16.07 -5.87 -15.49
CA SER A 87 -15.56 -6.56 -16.68
C SER A 87 -14.32 -7.40 -16.38
N VAL A 88 -13.42 -6.92 -15.50
CA VAL A 88 -12.27 -7.69 -15.00
C VAL A 88 -12.76 -8.91 -14.22
N LEU A 89 -13.68 -8.71 -13.29
CA LEU A 89 -14.20 -9.79 -12.43
C LEU A 89 -14.97 -10.85 -13.23
N ASP A 90 -15.73 -10.44 -14.24
CA ASP A 90 -16.47 -11.34 -15.14
C ASP A 90 -15.51 -12.21 -15.95
N SER A 91 -14.44 -11.62 -16.49
CA SER A 91 -13.42 -12.38 -17.24
C SER A 91 -12.70 -13.41 -16.35
N ILE A 92 -12.38 -13.04 -15.11
CA ILE A 92 -11.80 -13.98 -14.12
C ILE A 92 -12.79 -15.11 -13.84
N ARG A 93 -14.06 -14.79 -13.58
CA ARG A 93 -15.12 -15.77 -13.32
C ARG A 93 -15.25 -16.76 -14.47
N GLU A 94 -15.41 -16.29 -15.71
CA GLU A 94 -15.53 -17.10 -16.91
C GLU A 94 -14.33 -18.06 -17.07
N LYS A 95 -13.13 -17.58 -16.79
CA LYS A 95 -11.90 -18.39 -16.87
C LYS A 95 -11.91 -19.54 -15.88
N PHE A 96 -12.26 -19.29 -14.61
CA PHE A 96 -12.30 -20.32 -13.57
C PHE A 96 -13.49 -21.30 -13.74
N GLU A 97 -14.64 -20.83 -14.19
CA GLU A 97 -15.81 -21.68 -14.46
C GLU A 97 -15.53 -22.69 -15.57
N LYS A 98 -14.85 -22.29 -16.64
CA LYS A 98 -14.43 -23.21 -17.73
C LYS A 98 -13.58 -24.37 -17.24
N HIS A 99 -12.81 -24.18 -16.19
CA HIS A 99 -11.92 -25.20 -15.63
C HIS A 99 -12.54 -26.00 -14.47
N SER A 100 -13.85 -25.87 -14.21
CA SER A 100 -14.53 -26.49 -13.05
C SER A 100 -13.81 -26.23 -11.70
N ALA A 101 -13.01 -25.16 -11.65
CA ALA A 101 -12.11 -24.83 -10.56
C ALA A 101 -12.77 -23.98 -9.46
N SER A 102 -14.07 -23.75 -9.59
CA SER A 102 -14.77 -22.66 -8.92
C SER A 102 -14.95 -22.78 -7.41
N ASN A 103 -14.82 -23.98 -6.84
CA ASN A 103 -15.36 -24.21 -5.49
C ASN A 103 -14.51 -23.70 -4.34
N GLN A 104 -13.29 -23.20 -4.55
CA GLN A 104 -12.38 -22.83 -3.46
C GLN A 104 -11.64 -21.49 -3.68
N LEU A 105 -11.81 -20.86 -4.83
CA LEU A 105 -11.15 -19.58 -5.12
C LEU A 105 -11.65 -18.48 -4.21
N ARG A 106 -10.70 -17.75 -3.61
CA ARG A 106 -10.89 -16.45 -2.96
C ARG A 106 -10.24 -15.38 -3.80
N LEU A 107 -10.82 -14.21 -3.79
CA LEU A 107 -10.30 -13.04 -4.49
C LEU A 107 -10.36 -11.84 -3.56
N ILE A 108 -9.23 -11.14 -3.47
CA ILE A 108 -9.15 -9.79 -2.92
C ILE A 108 -8.37 -8.91 -3.88
N GLY A 109 -8.58 -7.63 -3.79
CA GLY A 109 -7.83 -6.68 -4.60
C GLY A 109 -8.34 -5.27 -4.41
N HIS A 110 -7.74 -4.36 -5.14
CA HIS A 110 -8.19 -2.97 -5.16
C HIS A 110 -7.62 -2.20 -6.37
N THR A 111 -8.17 -1.02 -6.58
CA THR A 111 -7.58 -0.05 -7.51
C THR A 111 -6.37 0.62 -6.88
N THR A 112 -5.38 0.98 -7.69
CA THR A 112 -4.08 1.50 -7.23
C THR A 112 -3.68 2.77 -7.97
N ALA A 113 -2.68 3.47 -7.44
CA ALA A 113 -2.01 4.57 -8.13
C ALA A 113 -0.88 4.09 -9.06
N GLY A 114 -0.61 2.79 -9.09
CA GLY A 114 0.39 2.11 -9.91
C GLY A 114 0.76 0.76 -9.31
N GLU A 115 1.16 -0.19 -10.15
CA GLU A 115 1.54 -1.54 -9.76
C GLU A 115 3.06 -1.73 -9.77
N LEU A 116 3.50 -2.77 -9.04
CA LEU A 116 4.86 -3.26 -8.98
C LEU A 116 4.86 -4.74 -9.38
N GLU A 117 5.72 -5.14 -10.30
CA GLU A 117 5.83 -6.52 -10.77
C GLU A 117 7.25 -6.90 -11.18
N ASN A 118 7.54 -8.23 -11.26
CA ASN A 118 8.87 -8.80 -11.49
C ASN A 118 9.60 -8.38 -12.76
N GLU A 119 8.91 -8.35 -13.90
CA GLU A 119 9.59 -8.12 -15.20
C GLU A 119 9.86 -6.65 -15.44
N ASP A 120 8.96 -5.84 -14.92
CA ASP A 120 9.05 -4.40 -14.94
C ASP A 120 8.53 -3.88 -13.60
N LEU A 121 9.40 -3.70 -12.61
CA LEU A 121 9.10 -2.80 -11.50
C LEU A 121 8.97 -1.38 -12.08
N ILE A 122 8.14 -1.29 -13.11
CA ILE A 122 7.79 -0.08 -13.79
C ILE A 122 6.74 0.60 -12.93
N LEU A 123 7.24 1.42 -12.06
CA LEU A 123 6.53 2.61 -11.65
C LEU A 123 6.33 3.45 -12.92
N ARG A 124 5.42 2.99 -13.79
CA ARG A 124 5.02 3.79 -14.92
C ARG A 124 4.30 4.98 -14.36
N GLU A 125 5.05 6.04 -14.42
CA GLU A 125 4.68 7.44 -14.38
C GLU A 125 3.39 7.80 -13.64
N VAL A 126 3.60 8.41 -12.50
CA VAL A 126 2.62 9.18 -11.72
C VAL A 126 2.06 10.37 -12.53
N SER A 127 2.20 10.36 -13.82
CA SER A 127 1.56 11.35 -14.65
C SER A 127 0.14 10.88 -14.94
N GLY A 128 -0.84 11.63 -14.50
CA GLY A 128 -2.27 11.40 -14.63
C GLY A 128 -2.81 11.14 -16.05
N ILE A 129 -2.07 10.46 -16.88
CA ILE A 129 -2.35 10.18 -18.28
C ILE A 129 -2.25 8.68 -18.53
N GLY A 130 -3.40 8.03 -18.46
CA GLY A 130 -3.79 7.02 -19.41
C GLY A 130 -3.11 5.68 -19.49
N TYR A 131 -2.56 5.10 -18.41
CA TYR A 131 -2.21 3.68 -18.44
C TYR A 131 -3.16 2.89 -17.54
N ASN A 132 -3.81 1.90 -18.12
CA ASN A 132 -4.45 0.86 -17.35
C ASN A 132 -3.47 -0.29 -17.23
N GLY A 133 -3.22 -0.73 -16.02
CA GLY A 133 -2.42 -1.89 -15.70
C GLY A 133 -3.23 -2.86 -14.86
N LEU A 134 -2.99 -4.15 -15.05
CA LEU A 134 -3.57 -5.21 -14.26
C LEU A 134 -2.46 -6.14 -13.81
N SER A 135 -2.24 -6.24 -12.51
CA SER A 135 -1.34 -7.19 -11.89
C SER A 135 -2.10 -8.17 -11.04
N VAL A 136 -1.78 -9.46 -11.17
CA VAL A 136 -2.44 -10.53 -10.42
C VAL A 136 -1.41 -11.48 -9.84
N MET A 137 -1.57 -11.81 -8.54
CA MET A 137 -0.87 -12.90 -7.87
C MET A 137 -1.83 -14.04 -7.63
N ALA A 138 -1.49 -15.23 -8.12
CA ALA A 138 -2.17 -16.46 -7.79
C ALA A 138 -1.39 -17.22 -6.71
N LEU A 139 -2.03 -17.53 -5.58
CA LEU A 139 -1.49 -18.44 -4.59
C LEU A 139 -2.07 -19.84 -4.78
N VAL A 140 -1.20 -20.77 -5.11
CA VAL A 140 -1.51 -22.20 -5.29
C VAL A 140 -1.10 -22.95 -4.03
N THR A 141 -2.08 -23.49 -3.32
CA THR A 141 -1.84 -24.18 -2.04
C THR A 141 -2.98 -25.14 -1.73
N ASN A 142 -2.70 -26.15 -0.90
CA ASN A 142 -3.73 -27.02 -0.31
C ASN A 142 -4.19 -26.54 1.08
N LEU A 143 -3.60 -25.45 1.57
CA LEU A 143 -3.95 -24.87 2.86
C LEU A 143 -5.19 -23.97 2.75
N PRO A 144 -5.92 -23.79 3.85
CA PRO A 144 -7.04 -22.86 3.89
C PRO A 144 -6.56 -21.42 3.74
N ILE A 145 -7.36 -20.59 3.06
CA ILE A 145 -7.20 -19.14 3.00
C ILE A 145 -8.57 -18.53 3.28
N GLY A 146 -8.64 -17.65 4.28
CA GLY A 146 -9.88 -16.96 4.61
C GLY A 146 -9.91 -15.55 4.07
N VAL A 147 -11.09 -15.06 3.68
CA VAL A 147 -11.29 -13.66 3.25
C VAL A 147 -12.43 -13.02 4.02
N GLY A 148 -12.28 -11.72 4.28
CA GLY A 148 -13.28 -10.90 4.95
C GLY A 148 -13.41 -9.54 4.30
N ARG A 149 -14.53 -8.86 4.57
CA ARG A 149 -14.77 -7.49 4.09
C ARG A 149 -15.53 -6.65 5.11
N THR A 150 -15.47 -5.33 4.94
CA THR A 150 -16.31 -4.37 5.65
C THR A 150 -17.61 -4.09 4.87
N TRP A 151 -18.51 -3.33 5.49
CA TRP A 151 -19.82 -2.95 4.95
C TRP A 151 -20.04 -1.44 4.98
N GLY A 152 -19.11 -0.70 4.35
CA GLY A 152 -19.12 0.75 4.37
C GLY A 152 -18.58 1.33 5.67
N LEU A 153 -17.75 2.35 5.57
CA LEU A 153 -17.11 3.02 6.69
C LEU A 153 -17.58 4.47 6.71
N ARG A 154 -18.36 4.85 7.70
CA ARG A 154 -18.95 6.19 7.79
C ARG A 154 -18.46 6.98 8.99
N THR A 155 -18.08 6.29 10.05
CA THR A 155 -17.62 6.89 11.31
C THR A 155 -16.43 6.13 11.88
N PRO A 156 -15.60 6.76 12.73
CA PRO A 156 -14.50 6.09 13.43
C PRO A 156 -14.94 4.85 14.21
N LYS A 157 -16.06 4.96 14.92
CA LYS A 157 -16.62 3.84 15.70
C LYS A 157 -17.01 2.67 14.82
N GLU A 158 -17.76 2.93 13.75
CA GLU A 158 -18.13 1.89 12.78
C GLU A 158 -16.89 1.23 12.16
N ALA A 159 -15.85 2.01 11.84
CA ALA A 159 -14.62 1.46 11.29
C ALA A 159 -13.94 0.48 12.26
N GLY A 160 -13.92 0.77 13.55
CA GLY A 160 -13.41 -0.16 14.57
C GLY A 160 -14.24 -1.44 14.67
N GLU A 161 -15.57 -1.31 14.72
CA GLU A 161 -16.49 -2.46 14.75
C GLU A 161 -16.38 -3.32 13.49
N GLN A 162 -16.26 -2.68 12.31
CA GLN A 162 -16.07 -3.34 11.02
C GLN A 162 -14.72 -4.03 10.91
N GLY A 163 -13.65 -3.48 11.52
CA GLY A 163 -12.34 -4.13 11.59
C GLY A 163 -12.41 -5.47 12.34
N ILE A 164 -13.13 -5.50 13.47
CA ILE A 164 -13.41 -6.73 14.22
C ILE A 164 -14.21 -7.72 13.35
N ALA A 165 -15.27 -7.24 12.69
CA ALA A 165 -16.15 -8.08 11.86
C ALA A 165 -15.40 -8.68 10.68
N MET A 166 -14.64 -7.87 9.95
CA MET A 166 -13.83 -8.30 8.80
C MET A 166 -12.80 -9.38 9.20
N ALA A 167 -12.10 -9.18 10.32
CA ALA A 167 -11.12 -10.14 10.81
C ALA A 167 -11.78 -11.45 11.24
N ARG A 168 -12.97 -11.36 11.88
CA ARG A 168 -13.78 -12.53 12.24
C ARG A 168 -14.26 -13.30 11.03
N ASP A 169 -14.78 -12.62 10.00
CA ASP A 169 -15.25 -13.24 8.77
C ASP A 169 -14.12 -13.99 8.05
N ALA A 170 -12.94 -13.39 7.97
CA ALA A 170 -11.76 -14.06 7.41
C ALA A 170 -11.36 -15.29 8.23
N TRP A 171 -11.41 -15.21 9.56
CA TRP A 171 -11.13 -16.34 10.44
C TRP A 171 -12.17 -17.48 10.29
N VAL A 172 -13.45 -17.14 10.22
CA VAL A 172 -14.52 -18.12 10.00
C VAL A 172 -14.36 -18.81 8.66
N ASP A 173 -14.12 -18.04 7.58
CA ASP A 173 -13.89 -18.60 6.24
C ASP A 173 -12.65 -19.51 6.19
N PHE A 174 -11.56 -19.13 6.86
CA PHE A 174 -10.37 -19.95 7.02
C PHE A 174 -10.68 -21.25 7.75
N SER A 175 -11.36 -21.15 8.88
CA SER A 175 -11.66 -22.28 9.77
C SER A 175 -12.56 -23.32 9.12
N GLN A 176 -13.52 -22.88 8.30
CA GLN A 176 -14.42 -23.78 7.55
C GLN A 176 -13.71 -24.60 6.48
N GLN A 177 -12.53 -24.16 6.02
CA GLN A 177 -11.73 -24.86 5.01
C GLN A 177 -10.65 -25.74 5.62
N ALA A 178 -10.32 -25.54 6.89
CA ALA A 178 -9.27 -26.31 7.55
C ALA A 178 -9.65 -27.80 7.64
N ALA A 179 -8.80 -28.66 7.08
CA ALA A 179 -9.01 -30.10 7.08
C ALA A 179 -8.61 -30.75 8.41
N SER A 180 -7.80 -30.08 9.23
CA SER A 180 -7.34 -30.60 10.51
C SER A 180 -7.17 -29.48 11.56
N LYS A 181 -7.04 -29.89 12.83
CA LYS A 181 -6.74 -28.95 13.93
C LYS A 181 -5.35 -28.34 13.77
N GLU A 182 -4.39 -29.05 13.21
CA GLU A 182 -3.03 -28.58 12.97
C GLU A 182 -3.05 -27.40 12.00
N GLN A 183 -3.88 -27.43 10.95
CA GLN A 183 -4.05 -26.31 10.03
C GLN A 183 -4.66 -25.08 10.72
N LEU A 184 -5.56 -25.27 11.69
CA LEU A 184 -6.08 -24.15 12.49
C LEU A 184 -4.99 -23.49 13.36
N HIS A 185 -3.99 -24.27 13.79
CA HIS A 185 -2.92 -23.80 14.66
C HIS A 185 -1.69 -23.22 13.92
N ILE A 186 -1.67 -23.21 12.58
CA ILE A 186 -0.64 -22.51 11.81
C ILE A 186 -0.73 -21.01 12.12
N GLY A 187 0.41 -20.33 12.29
CA GLY A 187 0.47 -18.86 12.34
C GLY A 187 -0.02 -18.26 11.02
N LYS A 188 -0.63 -17.11 11.06
CA LYS A 188 -1.22 -16.47 9.88
C LYS A 188 -0.79 -15.02 9.77
N THR A 189 -0.73 -14.54 8.54
CA THR A 189 -0.62 -13.12 8.22
C THR A 189 -1.95 -12.65 7.62
N MET A 190 -2.45 -11.53 8.11
CA MET A 190 -3.60 -10.87 7.53
C MET A 190 -3.12 -9.79 6.56
N PHE A 191 -3.49 -9.94 5.30
CA PHE A 191 -3.22 -8.97 4.26
C PHE A 191 -4.48 -8.10 4.05
N VAL A 192 -4.36 -6.79 4.26
CA VAL A 192 -5.50 -5.86 4.32
C VAL A 192 -5.39 -4.82 3.21
N LEU A 193 -6.45 -4.66 2.44
CA LEU A 193 -6.57 -3.64 1.41
C LEU A 193 -7.71 -2.70 1.82
N THR A 194 -7.35 -1.47 2.17
CA THR A 194 -8.31 -0.51 2.72
C THR A 194 -8.84 0.43 1.66
N GLN A 195 -9.97 1.06 1.96
CA GLN A 195 -10.60 2.04 1.09
C GLN A 195 -9.69 3.22 0.73
N GLY A 196 -8.89 3.71 1.67
CA GLY A 196 -8.14 4.94 1.51
C GLY A 196 -8.96 6.21 1.80
N SER A 197 -8.24 7.33 1.93
CA SER A 197 -8.84 8.66 2.08
C SER A 197 -9.23 9.23 0.73
N LYS A 198 -10.52 9.52 0.53
CA LYS A 198 -11.03 10.26 -0.63
C LYS A 198 -11.04 11.77 -0.35
N VAL A 199 -11.20 12.55 -1.42
CA VAL A 199 -11.26 14.04 -1.33
C VAL A 199 -12.35 14.51 -0.36
N ASP A 200 -13.49 13.85 -0.35
CA ASP A 200 -14.68 14.23 0.41
C ASP A 200 -15.01 13.27 1.58
N THR A 201 -14.23 12.21 1.72
CA THR A 201 -14.44 11.21 2.77
C THR A 201 -13.11 10.90 3.46
N PRO A 202 -13.01 11.04 4.79
CA PRO A 202 -11.80 10.70 5.51
C PRO A 202 -11.49 9.20 5.42
N GLY A 203 -10.22 8.86 5.45
CA GLY A 203 -9.79 7.48 5.67
C GLY A 203 -10.00 7.08 7.13
N TYR A 204 -10.43 5.85 7.32
CA TYR A 204 -10.64 5.26 8.65
C TYR A 204 -9.69 4.10 8.93
N GLU A 205 -8.56 4.04 8.22
CA GLU A 205 -7.62 2.92 8.26
C GLU A 205 -7.10 2.66 9.67
N HIS A 206 -6.85 3.73 10.42
CA HIS A 206 -6.36 3.63 11.79
C HIS A 206 -7.37 2.94 12.71
N PHE A 207 -8.64 3.35 12.64
CA PHE A 207 -9.71 2.75 13.45
C PHE A 207 -10.02 1.31 13.02
N LEU A 208 -9.94 1.03 11.72
CA LEU A 208 -10.05 -0.32 11.18
C LEU A 208 -8.94 -1.21 11.74
N ALA A 209 -7.69 -0.72 11.75
CA ALA A 209 -6.54 -1.42 12.31
C ALA A 209 -6.69 -1.69 13.81
N GLU A 210 -7.21 -0.72 14.59
CA GLU A 210 -7.55 -0.93 16.00
C GLU A 210 -8.59 -2.05 16.19
N GLY A 211 -9.62 -2.08 15.34
CA GLY A 211 -10.61 -3.15 15.35
C GLY A 211 -9.99 -4.53 15.09
N ILE A 212 -9.11 -4.63 14.09
CA ILE A 212 -8.37 -5.87 13.80
C ILE A 212 -7.49 -6.27 14.98
N ALA A 213 -6.75 -5.33 15.58
CA ALA A 213 -5.90 -5.59 16.75
C ALA A 213 -6.71 -6.07 17.95
N ASN A 214 -7.90 -5.50 18.19
CA ASN A 214 -8.83 -5.94 19.22
C ASN A 214 -9.33 -7.37 19.00
N PHE A 215 -9.64 -7.74 17.74
CA PHE A 215 -9.97 -9.12 17.40
C PHE A 215 -8.79 -10.06 17.67
N MET A 216 -7.57 -9.71 17.27
CA MET A 216 -6.36 -10.51 17.53
C MET A 216 -6.14 -10.74 19.03
N GLY A 217 -6.33 -9.71 19.84
CA GLY A 217 -6.19 -9.79 21.30
C GLY A 217 -7.26 -10.67 21.97
N SER A 218 -8.50 -10.62 21.48
CA SER A 218 -9.64 -11.37 22.02
C SER A 218 -9.77 -12.79 21.48
N THR A 219 -9.20 -13.08 20.30
CA THR A 219 -9.34 -14.37 19.58
C THR A 219 -7.95 -14.96 19.30
N ARG A 220 -7.25 -15.34 20.38
CA ARG A 220 -5.86 -15.84 20.28
C ARG A 220 -5.74 -17.14 19.49
N GLU A 221 -6.77 -17.95 19.42
CA GLU A 221 -6.82 -19.19 18.62
C GLU A 221 -6.73 -18.92 17.11
N ALA A 222 -7.10 -17.72 16.65
CA ALA A 222 -6.93 -17.32 15.26
C ALA A 222 -5.44 -17.24 14.85
N ARG A 223 -4.51 -17.06 15.82
CA ARG A 223 -3.06 -17.02 15.62
C ARG A 223 -2.62 -16.10 14.47
N ILE A 224 -3.24 -14.93 14.39
CA ILE A 224 -2.79 -13.89 13.47
C ILE A 224 -1.51 -13.28 14.06
N MET A 225 -0.40 -13.45 13.36
CA MET A 225 0.92 -13.00 13.82
C MET A 225 1.24 -11.62 13.32
N ASN A 226 0.83 -11.34 12.09
CA ASN A 226 1.13 -10.10 11.40
C ASN A 226 -0.09 -9.57 10.66
N VAL A 227 -0.18 -8.26 10.57
CA VAL A 227 -1.10 -7.54 9.68
C VAL A 227 -0.28 -6.63 8.81
N ILE A 228 -0.48 -6.68 7.52
CA ILE A 228 0.16 -5.82 6.53
C ILE A 228 -0.87 -5.41 5.50
N GLY A 229 -0.82 -4.17 5.06
CA GLY A 229 -1.80 -3.68 4.11
C GLY A 229 -1.53 -2.26 3.64
N GLY A 230 -2.41 -1.79 2.78
CA GLY A 230 -2.34 -0.42 2.26
C GLY A 230 -3.66 0.05 1.69
N SER A 231 -3.71 1.34 1.48
CA SER A 231 -4.90 2.03 0.99
C SER A 231 -4.93 2.06 -0.54
N SER A 232 -6.13 1.91 -1.07
CA SER A 232 -6.42 2.04 -2.50
C SER A 232 -6.01 3.37 -3.08
N GLY A 233 -5.79 3.41 -4.39
CA GLY A 233 -5.50 4.60 -5.17
C GLY A 233 -6.28 4.62 -6.49
N ASP A 234 -6.22 5.74 -7.19
CA ASP A 234 -6.93 5.97 -8.46
C ASP A 234 -6.16 6.92 -9.40
N GLY A 235 -4.86 6.72 -9.52
CA GLY A 235 -4.03 7.56 -10.42
C GLY A 235 -3.93 9.02 -9.97
N LEU A 236 -3.98 9.30 -8.66
CA LEU A 236 -3.82 10.60 -8.02
C LEU A 236 -5.08 11.51 -8.05
N ILE A 237 -6.25 11.00 -8.31
CA ILE A 237 -7.48 11.80 -8.29
C ILE A 237 -8.13 11.81 -6.89
N ALA A 238 -7.93 10.75 -6.11
CA ALA A 238 -8.46 10.54 -4.76
C ALA A 238 -10.00 10.62 -4.69
N LYS A 239 -10.69 10.09 -5.70
CA LYS A 239 -12.15 10.13 -5.78
C LYS A 239 -12.83 8.76 -5.85
N HIS A 240 -12.27 7.85 -6.65
CA HIS A 240 -12.93 6.60 -7.03
C HIS A 240 -12.02 5.42 -6.70
N PHE A 241 -12.22 4.83 -5.54
CA PHE A 241 -11.49 3.64 -5.09
C PHE A 241 -12.44 2.46 -5.08
N HIS A 242 -12.01 1.36 -5.68
CA HIS A 242 -12.75 0.11 -5.65
C HIS A 242 -11.92 -0.97 -4.99
N GLN A 243 -12.56 -1.79 -4.19
CA GLN A 243 -12.01 -3.03 -3.67
C GLN A 243 -12.65 -4.19 -4.40
N PHE A 244 -11.87 -5.24 -4.63
CA PHE A 244 -12.34 -6.48 -5.22
C PHE A 244 -12.46 -7.53 -4.14
N TYR A 245 -13.58 -8.22 -4.12
CA TYR A 245 -13.84 -9.26 -3.15
C TYR A 245 -14.61 -10.41 -3.78
N GLY A 246 -14.26 -11.64 -3.45
CA GLY A 246 -15.03 -12.77 -3.92
C GLY A 246 -14.70 -14.10 -3.29
N ARG A 247 -15.73 -14.96 -3.31
CA ARG A 247 -15.70 -16.39 -3.05
C ARG A 247 -16.43 -17.06 -4.19
N LEU A 248 -15.73 -17.79 -5.05
CA LEU A 248 -16.34 -18.29 -6.27
C LEU A 248 -17.34 -19.43 -6.05
N LYS A 249 -17.39 -20.03 -4.86
CA LYS A 249 -18.34 -21.12 -4.51
C LYS A 249 -19.82 -20.70 -4.65
N GLU A 250 -20.07 -19.42 -4.51
CA GLU A 250 -21.39 -18.83 -4.61
C GLU A 250 -21.40 -17.94 -5.84
N HIS A 251 -21.91 -18.42 -6.98
CA HIS A 251 -21.93 -17.80 -8.31
C HIS A 251 -22.23 -16.28 -8.39
N SER A 252 -22.43 -15.63 -7.26
CA SER A 252 -22.85 -14.23 -7.15
C SER A 252 -21.88 -13.31 -6.42
N LEU A 253 -20.70 -13.73 -5.98
CA LEU A 253 -19.90 -12.98 -5.00
C LEU A 253 -18.52 -12.46 -5.48
N LEU A 254 -18.26 -12.36 -6.79
CA LEU A 254 -17.17 -11.47 -7.24
C LEU A 254 -17.77 -10.07 -7.39
N LYS A 255 -17.33 -9.13 -6.56
CA LYS A 255 -17.87 -7.77 -6.52
C LYS A 255 -16.77 -6.72 -6.52
N ALA A 256 -16.98 -5.67 -7.28
CA ALA A 256 -16.31 -4.40 -7.07
C ALA A 256 -17.08 -3.62 -6.00
N LEU A 257 -16.39 -3.23 -4.95
CA LEU A 257 -16.94 -2.59 -3.76
C LEU A 257 -16.46 -1.14 -3.69
N ASP A 258 -17.34 -0.20 -3.40
CA ASP A 258 -16.99 1.20 -3.19
C ASP A 258 -17.12 1.54 -1.70
N GLY A 259 -16.07 2.09 -1.13
CA GLY A 259 -16.07 2.53 0.25
C GLY A 259 -15.93 1.41 1.29
N GLU A 260 -15.43 0.26 0.89
CA GLU A 260 -15.21 -0.90 1.77
C GLU A 260 -13.71 -1.19 1.93
N SER A 261 -13.38 -2.12 2.80
CA SER A 261 -12.05 -2.70 2.93
C SER A 261 -12.16 -4.22 2.85
N VAL A 262 -11.11 -4.88 2.37
CA VAL A 262 -11.08 -6.34 2.23
C VAL A 262 -9.80 -6.90 2.84
N CYS A 263 -9.82 -8.14 3.26
CA CYS A 263 -8.62 -8.81 3.74
C CYS A 263 -8.55 -10.28 3.31
N ALA A 264 -7.32 -10.82 3.30
CA ALA A 264 -7.07 -12.24 3.23
C ALA A 264 -6.27 -12.69 4.45
N LEU A 265 -6.64 -13.81 5.03
CA LEU A 265 -5.91 -14.49 6.08
C LEU A 265 -5.11 -15.63 5.46
N ILE A 266 -3.80 -15.45 5.36
CA ILE A 266 -2.87 -16.33 4.64
C ILE A 266 -2.05 -17.13 5.66
N PRO A 267 -1.97 -18.47 5.57
CA PRO A 267 -1.19 -19.27 6.49
C PRO A 267 0.32 -19.07 6.29
N ASN A 268 1.05 -18.97 7.40
CA ASN A 268 2.51 -18.91 7.41
C ASN A 268 3.09 -20.32 7.43
N LEU A 269 2.81 -21.12 6.40
CA LEU A 269 3.37 -22.46 6.30
C LEU A 269 4.88 -22.41 6.16
N CYS A 270 5.32 -21.45 5.40
CA CYS A 270 6.71 -21.09 5.17
C CYS A 270 7.13 -20.05 6.19
N GLU A 271 8.41 -19.81 6.34
CA GLU A 271 8.83 -18.60 7.04
C GLU A 271 8.32 -17.38 6.26
N THR A 272 7.86 -16.40 7.02
CA THR A 272 7.37 -15.16 6.47
C THR A 272 8.28 -14.05 6.95
N SER A 273 9.02 -13.46 6.03
CA SER A 273 9.84 -12.28 6.31
C SER A 273 9.03 -11.02 6.05
N ILE A 274 9.13 -10.05 6.96
CA ILE A 274 8.51 -8.74 6.82
C ILE A 274 9.61 -7.68 6.83
N GLY A 275 9.65 -6.89 5.76
CA GLY A 275 10.52 -5.72 5.64
C GLY A 275 9.71 -4.44 5.83
N LEU A 276 10.26 -3.49 6.58
CA LEU A 276 9.67 -2.18 6.83
C LEU A 276 10.70 -1.08 6.70
N ASP A 277 10.34 -0.02 6.03
CA ASP A 277 11.00 1.28 6.14
C ASP A 277 9.99 2.43 6.25
N ALA A 278 10.07 3.17 7.35
CA ALA A 278 9.29 4.39 7.58
C ALA A 278 10.19 5.65 7.66
N ASN A 279 11.43 5.58 7.17
CA ASN A 279 12.47 6.59 7.37
C ASN A 279 12.80 7.39 6.10
N ALA A 280 11.87 7.50 5.17
CA ALA A 280 12.05 8.22 3.89
C ALA A 280 12.05 9.76 4.03
N ILE A 281 11.99 10.28 5.23
CA ILE A 281 11.79 11.70 5.53
C ILE A 281 12.90 12.29 6.39
N THR A 282 13.12 13.59 6.23
CA THR A 282 14.06 14.38 7.03
C THR A 282 13.31 15.53 7.68
N LYS A 283 13.56 15.73 8.97
CA LYS A 283 13.03 16.85 9.73
C LYS A 283 13.61 18.18 9.20
N ILE A 284 12.75 19.15 8.99
CA ILE A 284 13.14 20.51 8.67
C ILE A 284 12.78 21.45 9.83
N GLY A 285 13.52 22.54 9.97
CA GLY A 285 13.29 23.52 11.02
C GLY A 285 13.34 22.93 12.43
N ARG A 286 12.55 23.51 13.31
CA ARG A 286 12.45 23.16 14.72
C ARG A 286 11.18 22.37 15.02
N GLU A 287 11.07 21.94 16.24
CA GLU A 287 9.85 21.38 16.82
C GLU A 287 8.78 22.46 16.99
N HIS A 288 7.55 22.13 16.70
CA HIS A 288 6.41 23.03 16.81
C HIS A 288 5.30 22.41 17.65
N THR A 289 4.51 23.26 18.31
CA THR A 289 3.22 22.87 18.89
C THR A 289 2.14 23.03 17.85
N PHE A 290 1.47 21.96 17.50
CA PHE A 290 0.32 21.91 16.60
C PHE A 290 -0.96 21.96 17.44
N HIS A 291 -1.87 22.85 17.09
CA HIS A 291 -3.19 23.00 17.71
C HIS A 291 -4.24 22.47 16.76
N PHE A 292 -5.02 21.51 17.23
CA PHE A 292 -6.07 20.86 16.43
C PHE A 292 -7.43 21.52 16.67
N ASP A 293 -8.26 21.52 15.61
CA ASP A 293 -9.67 21.88 15.73
C ASP A 293 -10.44 20.72 16.35
N THR A 294 -10.87 20.89 17.59
CA THR A 294 -11.61 19.89 18.35
C THR A 294 -13.12 19.93 18.08
N ASP A 295 -13.59 20.97 17.39
CA ASP A 295 -15.01 21.14 17.06
C ASP A 295 -15.39 20.42 15.75
N LYS A 296 -14.40 19.98 14.97
CA LYS A 296 -14.59 19.25 13.72
C LYS A 296 -14.37 17.76 13.88
N GLU A 297 -15.24 16.96 13.31
CA GLU A 297 -15.09 15.50 13.21
C GLU A 297 -14.44 15.08 11.87
N PRO A 298 -13.56 14.08 11.86
CA PRO A 298 -13.01 13.39 13.04
C PRO A 298 -12.02 14.29 13.79
N HIS A 299 -12.06 14.21 15.12
CA HIS A 299 -11.13 14.97 15.97
C HIS A 299 -9.67 14.71 15.59
N PHE A 300 -8.81 15.71 15.82
CA PHE A 300 -7.35 15.64 15.57
C PHE A 300 -6.96 15.40 14.10
N LYS A 301 -7.83 15.77 13.18
CA LYS A 301 -7.55 15.72 11.76
C LYS A 301 -7.18 17.11 11.19
N TYR A 302 -7.71 18.16 11.79
CA TYR A 302 -7.58 19.52 11.29
C TYR A 302 -6.61 20.34 12.17
N VAL A 303 -5.51 20.80 11.57
CA VAL A 303 -4.53 21.67 12.22
C VAL A 303 -4.97 23.12 12.03
N LYS A 304 -5.33 23.76 13.12
CA LYS A 304 -5.83 25.15 13.16
C LYS A 304 -4.71 26.16 13.32
N ARG A 305 -3.65 25.81 14.04
CA ARG A 305 -2.47 26.67 14.27
C ARG A 305 -1.21 25.83 14.44
N ILE A 306 -0.07 26.41 14.06
CA ILE A 306 1.25 25.91 14.40
C ILE A 306 1.93 26.97 15.27
N GLY A 307 2.12 26.68 16.55
CA GLY A 307 2.46 27.68 17.55
C GLY A 307 1.35 28.72 17.71
N ARG A 308 1.66 29.97 17.38
CA ARG A 308 0.70 31.08 17.42
C ARG A 308 0.23 31.53 16.03
N GLU A 309 0.75 30.92 14.97
CA GLU A 309 0.61 31.35 13.59
C GLU A 309 -0.43 30.50 12.84
N ASP A 310 -0.95 31.07 11.75
CA ASP A 310 -1.72 30.35 10.74
C ASP A 310 -0.88 29.17 10.21
N PRO A 311 -1.46 27.96 10.09
CA PRO A 311 -0.67 26.78 9.74
C PRO A 311 -0.12 26.84 8.31
N CYS A 312 -0.82 27.49 7.36
CA CYS A 312 -0.37 27.65 5.98
C CYS A 312 0.81 28.62 5.90
N VAL A 313 0.74 29.73 6.67
CA VAL A 313 1.81 30.73 6.74
C VAL A 313 3.06 30.08 7.34
N LYS A 314 2.92 29.41 8.48
CA LYS A 314 4.06 28.75 9.14
C LYS A 314 4.70 27.66 8.28
N PHE A 315 3.90 26.85 7.62
CA PHE A 315 4.40 25.84 6.69
C PHE A 315 5.20 26.48 5.54
N ALA A 316 4.66 27.52 4.90
CA ALA A 316 5.34 28.21 3.79
C ALA A 316 6.67 28.85 4.23
N GLU A 317 6.73 29.40 5.45
CA GLU A 317 7.94 29.95 6.03
C GLU A 317 9.03 28.87 6.19
N GLU A 318 8.74 27.80 6.91
CA GLU A 318 9.69 26.71 7.19
C GLU A 318 10.19 26.03 5.91
N VAL A 319 9.28 25.77 4.95
CA VAL A 319 9.63 25.18 3.65
C VAL A 319 10.56 26.09 2.87
N SER A 320 10.24 27.40 2.77
CA SER A 320 11.06 28.34 2.02
C SER A 320 12.45 28.55 2.65
N GLU A 321 12.56 28.54 3.98
CA GLU A 321 13.84 28.59 4.68
C GLU A 321 14.68 27.34 4.42
N ASN A 322 14.04 26.17 4.43
CA ASN A 322 14.72 24.91 4.15
C ASN A 322 15.24 24.83 2.71
N GLU A 323 14.46 25.27 1.70
CA GLU A 323 14.92 25.28 0.31
C GLU A 323 16.13 26.22 0.12
N VAL A 324 16.14 27.38 0.75
CA VAL A 324 17.32 28.28 0.75
C VAL A 324 18.52 27.62 1.43
N LYS A 325 18.31 26.91 2.54
CA LYS A 325 19.36 26.18 3.25
C LYS A 325 19.96 25.08 2.38
N ILE A 326 19.12 24.26 1.76
CA ILE A 326 19.55 23.18 0.83
C ILE A 326 20.37 23.75 -0.32
N ALA A 327 19.92 24.85 -0.93
CA ALA A 327 20.64 25.48 -2.02
C ALA A 327 22.04 25.95 -1.59
N LYS A 328 22.16 26.55 -0.39
CA LYS A 328 23.45 26.94 0.19
C LYS A 328 24.38 25.75 0.41
N GLU A 329 23.87 24.69 1.02
CA GLU A 329 24.65 23.46 1.33
C GLU A 329 25.14 22.76 0.07
N LYS A 330 24.35 22.81 -1.01
CA LYS A 330 24.71 22.20 -2.31
C LYS A 330 25.48 23.15 -3.26
N GLY A 331 25.75 24.37 -2.84
CA GLY A 331 26.41 25.36 -3.71
C GLY A 331 25.58 25.77 -4.93
N LEU A 332 24.25 25.66 -4.86
CA LEU A 332 23.33 26.03 -5.92
C LEU A 332 22.97 27.52 -5.84
N PRO A 333 22.50 28.13 -6.93
CA PRO A 333 21.95 29.48 -6.89
C PRO A 333 20.83 29.57 -5.83
N LEU A 334 20.89 30.63 -5.02
CA LEU A 334 19.90 30.82 -3.95
C LEU A 334 18.53 31.10 -4.55
N PRO A 335 17.51 30.32 -4.20
CA PRO A 335 16.14 30.58 -4.65
C PRO A 335 15.59 31.83 -3.95
N ASP A 336 14.69 32.52 -4.62
CA ASP A 336 13.94 33.62 -4.01
C ASP A 336 12.93 33.07 -3.00
N LYS A 337 13.16 33.34 -1.71
CA LYS A 337 12.29 32.91 -0.61
C LYS A 337 10.85 33.37 -0.81
N LYS A 338 10.62 34.60 -1.32
CA LYS A 338 9.27 35.10 -1.57
C LYS A 338 8.58 34.38 -2.71
N ALA A 339 9.32 34.03 -3.76
CA ALA A 339 8.79 33.24 -4.87
C ALA A 339 8.38 31.84 -4.42
N ILE A 340 9.16 31.18 -3.55
CA ILE A 340 8.79 29.88 -2.97
C ILE A 340 7.52 30.00 -2.13
N GLN A 341 7.45 31.02 -1.26
CA GLN A 341 6.27 31.24 -0.43
C GLN A 341 5.02 31.52 -1.27
N ALA A 342 5.14 32.29 -2.35
CA ALA A 342 4.05 32.57 -3.28
C ALA A 342 3.59 31.27 -3.99
N ALA A 343 4.53 30.43 -4.44
CA ALA A 343 4.20 29.15 -5.08
C ALA A 343 3.50 28.18 -4.12
N ILE A 344 3.89 28.16 -2.85
CA ILE A 344 3.21 27.37 -1.81
C ILE A 344 1.81 27.92 -1.55
N GLN A 345 1.66 29.23 -1.49
CA GLN A 345 0.36 29.87 -1.31
C GLN A 345 -0.58 29.56 -2.48
N GLU A 346 -0.09 29.62 -3.70
CA GLU A 346 -0.84 29.20 -4.88
C GLU A 346 -1.27 27.73 -4.78
N ALA A 347 -0.37 26.85 -4.33
CA ALA A 347 -0.69 25.44 -4.10
C ALA A 347 -1.79 25.26 -3.05
N PHE A 348 -1.79 26.06 -2.00
CA PHE A 348 -2.85 26.06 -0.99
C PHE A 348 -4.19 26.52 -1.57
N GLU A 349 -4.21 27.58 -2.37
CA GLU A 349 -5.43 28.04 -3.04
C GLU A 349 -5.98 26.99 -4.00
N LEU A 350 -5.12 26.34 -4.79
CA LEU A 350 -5.52 25.22 -5.67
C LEU A 350 -6.04 24.03 -4.87
N SER A 351 -5.37 23.65 -3.77
CA SER A 351 -5.83 22.58 -2.88
C SER A 351 -7.21 22.88 -2.31
N ARG A 352 -7.41 24.11 -1.84
CA ARG A 352 -8.68 24.61 -1.31
C ARG A 352 -9.79 24.61 -2.35
N ALA A 353 -9.52 25.14 -3.55
CA ALA A 353 -10.49 25.23 -4.64
C ALA A 353 -10.87 23.86 -5.22
N GLN A 354 -9.90 22.97 -5.38
CA GLN A 354 -10.08 21.66 -6.01
C GLN A 354 -10.26 20.51 -5.00
N LYS A 355 -10.20 20.80 -3.69
CA LYS A 355 -10.21 19.82 -2.61
C LYS A 355 -9.17 18.71 -2.78
N ARG A 356 -8.02 19.00 -3.39
CA ARG A 356 -6.95 18.04 -3.66
C ARG A 356 -5.90 18.04 -2.56
N LEU A 357 -5.23 16.92 -2.38
CA LEU A 357 -4.05 16.82 -1.53
C LEU A 357 -2.90 17.66 -2.09
N LEU A 358 -2.06 18.24 -1.23
CA LEU A 358 -0.89 19.03 -1.64
C LEU A 358 0.18 18.21 -2.37
N ILE A 359 0.12 16.88 -2.31
CA ILE A 359 1.02 15.99 -3.06
C ILE A 359 0.99 16.21 -4.58
N PHE A 360 -0.07 16.84 -5.09
CA PHE A 360 -0.18 17.18 -6.52
C PHE A 360 0.58 18.45 -6.93
N ASN A 361 1.16 19.17 -5.97
CA ASN A 361 2.02 20.29 -6.26
C ASN A 361 3.48 19.90 -6.08
N PRO A 362 4.37 20.13 -7.06
CA PRO A 362 5.77 19.72 -7.00
C PRO A 362 6.51 20.23 -5.76
N VAL A 363 6.19 21.42 -5.26
CA VAL A 363 6.86 21.97 -4.07
C VAL A 363 6.38 21.29 -2.80
N SER A 364 5.07 21.12 -2.66
CA SER A 364 4.46 20.62 -1.41
C SER A 364 4.38 19.11 -1.32
N ALA A 365 4.44 18.38 -2.44
CA ALA A 365 4.42 16.91 -2.43
C ALA A 365 5.60 16.26 -1.69
N ARG A 366 6.69 16.99 -1.52
CA ARG A 366 7.86 16.56 -0.75
C ARG A 366 7.70 16.72 0.75
N TYR A 367 6.69 17.46 1.23
CA TYR A 367 6.56 17.85 2.61
C TYR A 367 5.34 17.21 3.27
N ALA A 368 5.47 16.93 4.55
CA ALA A 368 4.44 16.33 5.38
C ALA A 368 4.53 16.85 6.81
N PHE A 369 3.50 16.63 7.59
CA PHE A 369 3.57 16.75 9.03
C PHE A 369 3.91 15.42 9.67
N ALA A 370 4.67 15.46 10.76
CA ALA A 370 5.02 14.28 11.51
C ALA A 370 4.84 14.52 13.01
N PHE A 371 4.30 13.51 13.68
CA PHE A 371 3.99 13.56 15.10
C PHE A 371 4.61 12.35 15.79
N PRO A 372 5.45 12.55 16.80
CA PRO A 372 6.03 11.46 17.57
C PRO A 372 5.01 10.87 18.53
N PHE A 373 4.94 9.54 18.55
CA PHE A 373 4.14 8.76 19.49
C PHE A 373 5.03 7.68 20.10
N GLY A 374 5.54 7.90 21.30
CA GLY A 374 6.46 6.96 21.92
C GLY A 374 7.68 6.65 21.03
N ASN A 375 7.77 5.43 20.54
CA ASN A 375 8.90 4.96 19.73
C ASN A 375 8.70 5.11 18.22
N TYR A 376 7.58 5.62 17.76
CA TYR A 376 7.29 5.79 16.33
C TYR A 376 6.87 7.22 15.99
N THR A 377 6.88 7.53 14.71
CA THR A 377 6.47 8.83 14.19
C THR A 377 5.37 8.63 13.15
N CYS A 378 4.19 9.17 13.41
CA CYS A 378 3.12 9.21 12.43
C CYS A 378 3.38 10.32 11.43
N VAL A 379 3.38 10.02 10.14
CA VAL A 379 3.60 10.97 9.05
C VAL A 379 2.31 11.11 8.27
N ALA A 380 1.81 12.32 8.15
CA ALA A 380 0.57 12.63 7.45
C ALA A 380 0.80 13.59 6.28
N CYS A 381 0.31 13.21 5.10
CA CYS A 381 0.14 14.14 3.99
C CYS A 381 -0.96 15.13 4.32
N ILE A 382 -0.92 16.29 3.68
CA ILE A 382 -1.76 17.43 4.01
C ILE A 382 -2.53 17.94 2.81
N ARG A 383 -3.69 18.52 3.06
CA ARG A 383 -4.44 19.39 2.14
C ARG A 383 -4.99 20.60 2.90
N VAL A 384 -5.40 21.63 2.18
CA VAL A 384 -5.99 22.82 2.80
C VAL A 384 -7.50 22.78 2.66
N VAL A 385 -8.21 23.02 3.78
CA VAL A 385 -9.67 23.05 3.84
C VAL A 385 -10.10 24.28 4.64
N GLY A 386 -10.66 25.27 3.97
CA GLY A 386 -10.95 26.55 4.61
C GLY A 386 -9.66 27.23 5.08
N GLU A 387 -9.58 27.53 6.36
CA GLU A 387 -8.40 28.13 7.01
C GLU A 387 -7.48 27.08 7.65
N ASP A 388 -7.91 25.80 7.70
CA ASP A 388 -7.18 24.73 8.37
C ASP A 388 -6.34 23.92 7.38
N ILE A 389 -5.32 23.26 7.90
CA ILE A 389 -4.67 22.16 7.20
C ILE A 389 -5.29 20.84 7.67
N GLU A 390 -5.85 20.10 6.75
CA GLU A 390 -6.38 18.76 6.99
C GLU A 390 -5.28 17.71 6.80
N LEU A 391 -5.14 16.80 7.76
CA LEU A 391 -4.27 15.64 7.65
C LEU A 391 -4.97 14.54 6.87
N MET A 392 -4.23 13.82 6.02
CA MET A 392 -4.78 12.69 5.27
C MET A 392 -5.34 11.60 6.20
N PHE A 393 -4.65 11.36 7.32
CA PHE A 393 -5.10 10.44 8.37
C PHE A 393 -5.36 11.20 9.65
N PRO A 394 -6.44 10.89 10.39
CA PRO A 394 -6.63 11.43 11.73
C PRO A 394 -5.52 10.89 12.64
N ILE A 395 -4.95 11.78 13.44
CA ILE A 395 -3.94 11.40 14.42
C ILE A 395 -4.66 11.00 15.70
N ARG A 396 -4.27 9.86 16.26
CA ARG A 396 -4.74 9.47 17.58
C ARG A 396 -4.07 10.38 18.61
N SER A 397 -4.74 11.44 18.99
CA SER A 397 -4.31 12.33 20.07
C SER A 397 -5.40 12.41 21.12
N TYR A 398 -4.96 12.48 22.37
CA TYR A 398 -5.85 12.73 23.50
C TYR A 398 -5.79 14.18 23.97
N THR A 399 -5.00 15.00 23.28
CA THR A 399 -4.81 16.42 23.64
C THR A 399 -5.07 17.30 22.43
N PRO A 400 -5.69 18.48 22.62
CA PRO A 400 -5.89 19.47 21.56
C PRO A 400 -4.58 20.03 20.99
N GLU A 401 -3.49 19.76 21.66
CA GLU A 401 -2.15 20.23 21.30
C GLU A 401 -1.18 19.07 21.25
N MET A 402 -0.35 19.03 20.21
CA MET A 402 0.70 18.04 20.05
C MET A 402 1.99 18.67 19.56
N THR A 403 3.08 18.14 20.06
CA THR A 403 4.39 18.41 19.49
C THR A 403 4.55 17.67 18.17
N GLY A 404 5.06 18.35 17.17
CA GLY A 404 5.28 17.76 15.84
C GLY A 404 6.34 18.52 15.04
N TYR A 405 6.55 18.04 13.83
CA TYR A 405 7.57 18.55 12.92
C TYR A 405 7.01 18.71 11.51
N ILE A 406 7.58 19.66 10.77
CA ILE A 406 7.48 19.67 9.31
C ILE A 406 8.62 18.81 8.79
N MET A 407 8.32 17.91 7.88
CA MET A 407 9.24 16.91 7.34
C MET A 407 9.35 17.08 5.83
N MET A 408 10.49 16.73 5.30
CA MET A 408 10.75 16.69 3.87
C MET A 408 11.12 15.28 3.43
N GLY A 409 10.53 14.82 2.32
CA GLY A 409 10.95 13.58 1.66
C GLY A 409 12.37 13.69 1.14
N ASP A 410 13.15 12.65 1.40
CA ASP A 410 14.58 12.58 1.09
C ASP A 410 14.85 11.38 0.17
N PRO A 411 15.21 11.60 -1.12
CA PRO A 411 15.38 10.53 -2.07
C PRO A 411 16.49 9.54 -1.68
N GLU A 412 17.57 10.00 -1.02
CA GLU A 412 18.62 9.10 -0.55
C GLU A 412 18.10 8.19 0.57
N LYS A 413 17.25 8.72 1.44
CA LYS A 413 16.60 7.92 2.48
C LYS A 413 15.59 6.95 1.91
N VAL A 414 14.84 7.32 0.87
CA VAL A 414 13.97 6.42 0.11
C VAL A 414 14.78 5.22 -0.40
N GLN A 415 15.88 5.47 -1.09
CA GLN A 415 16.74 4.43 -1.65
C GLN A 415 17.40 3.55 -0.57
N LYS A 416 17.92 4.16 0.50
CA LYS A 416 18.46 3.42 1.66
C LYS A 416 17.38 2.59 2.34
N GLY A 417 16.15 3.13 2.42
CA GLY A 417 14.99 2.43 2.95
C GLY A 417 14.62 1.20 2.12
N ALA A 418 14.59 1.32 0.80
CA ALA A 418 14.35 0.21 -0.12
C ALA A 418 15.37 -0.92 0.08
N ARG A 419 16.65 -0.59 0.26
CA ARG A 419 17.69 -1.60 0.57
C ARG A 419 17.43 -2.27 1.92
N ARG A 420 17.05 -1.52 2.94
CA ARG A 420 16.69 -2.10 4.25
C ARG A 420 15.48 -3.05 4.15
N VAL A 421 14.42 -2.64 3.46
CA VAL A 421 13.25 -3.50 3.21
C VAL A 421 13.71 -4.80 2.54
N PHE A 422 14.51 -4.68 1.49
CA PHE A 422 15.05 -5.83 0.79
C PHE A 422 15.91 -6.72 1.69
N ASP A 423 16.84 -6.15 2.47
CA ASP A 423 17.70 -6.90 3.37
C ASP A 423 16.87 -7.63 4.44
N MET A 424 15.83 -6.99 4.97
CA MET A 424 14.91 -7.63 5.93
C MET A 424 14.11 -8.77 5.29
N LEU A 425 13.66 -8.60 4.05
CA LEU A 425 12.97 -9.67 3.31
C LEU A 425 13.90 -10.86 3.02
N ARG A 426 15.20 -10.63 2.97
CA ARG A 426 16.24 -11.66 2.77
C ARG A 426 16.85 -12.20 4.06
N ALA A 427 16.83 -11.44 5.17
CA ALA A 427 17.66 -11.70 6.36
C ALA A 427 17.43 -13.09 6.99
N ASP A 428 16.24 -13.65 6.81
CA ASP A 428 15.89 -14.97 7.31
C ASP A 428 16.20 -16.11 6.31
N GLN A 429 17.01 -15.81 5.27
CA GLN A 429 17.32 -16.75 4.20
C GLN A 429 18.30 -17.87 4.60
N GLY A 430 17.84 -18.76 5.51
CA GLY A 430 18.24 -20.16 5.41
C GLY A 430 17.47 -20.90 4.29
N PHE A 431 16.66 -20.19 3.47
CA PHE A 431 15.74 -20.72 2.47
C PHE A 431 16.16 -20.33 1.06
N ASN A 432 16.22 -21.32 0.19
CA ASN A 432 16.74 -21.16 -1.17
C ASN A 432 15.72 -20.66 -2.18
N LYS A 433 14.46 -20.48 -1.79
CA LYS A 433 13.40 -20.10 -2.71
C LYS A 433 12.36 -19.22 -2.03
N THR A 434 12.09 -18.10 -2.63
CA THR A 434 10.96 -17.24 -2.31
C THR A 434 9.76 -17.65 -3.15
N ASP A 435 8.65 -17.98 -2.50
CA ASP A 435 7.46 -18.48 -3.17
C ASP A 435 6.50 -17.36 -3.60
N ALA A 436 6.42 -16.29 -2.83
CA ALA A 436 5.62 -15.11 -3.17
C ALA A 436 6.09 -13.89 -2.38
N THR A 437 6.07 -12.72 -3.02
CA THR A 437 6.37 -11.43 -2.37
C THR A 437 5.27 -10.41 -2.67
N PHE A 438 4.77 -9.77 -1.61
CA PHE A 438 3.86 -8.64 -1.69
C PHE A 438 4.61 -7.38 -1.26
N LEU A 439 4.54 -6.32 -2.08
CA LEU A 439 5.15 -5.03 -1.80
C LEU A 439 4.08 -3.95 -1.72
N ILE A 440 4.21 -3.07 -0.75
CA ILE A 440 3.36 -1.90 -0.58
C ILE A 440 4.27 -0.70 -0.35
N THR A 441 4.19 0.27 -1.23
CA THR A 441 5.04 1.46 -1.16
C THR A 441 4.17 2.71 -1.23
N CYS A 442 4.43 3.66 -0.37
CA CYS A 442 3.76 4.95 -0.41
C CYS A 442 4.02 5.69 -1.73
N ILE A 443 2.99 6.17 -2.38
CA ILE A 443 3.08 6.97 -3.59
C ILE A 443 4.00 8.19 -3.42
N ASN A 444 4.04 8.78 -2.22
CA ASN A 444 4.90 9.92 -1.93
C ASN A 444 6.40 9.61 -2.04
N ARG A 445 6.83 8.39 -1.76
CA ARG A 445 8.23 7.99 -1.93
C ARG A 445 8.63 8.10 -3.41
N LYS A 446 7.76 7.64 -4.30
CA LYS A 446 7.96 7.79 -5.74
C LYS A 446 7.94 9.25 -6.19
N LEU A 447 7.02 10.05 -5.68
CA LEU A 447 6.97 11.48 -5.98
C LEU A 447 8.24 12.20 -5.55
N VAL A 448 8.80 11.87 -4.39
CA VAL A 448 10.07 12.40 -3.89
C VAL A 448 11.22 12.09 -4.87
N GLU A 449 11.33 10.85 -5.35
CA GLU A 449 12.35 10.46 -6.34
C GLU A 449 12.18 11.22 -7.67
N LEU A 450 10.95 11.29 -8.18
CA LEU A 450 10.64 12.01 -9.43
C LEU A 450 11.01 13.48 -9.36
N MET A 451 10.62 14.16 -8.27
CA MET A 451 10.91 15.58 -8.07
C MET A 451 12.39 15.87 -7.86
N ALA A 452 13.12 14.91 -7.32
CA ALA A 452 14.58 15.00 -7.20
C ALA A 452 15.29 14.68 -8.53
N GLY A 453 14.55 14.32 -9.58
CA GLY A 453 15.12 13.96 -10.89
C GLY A 453 15.87 12.63 -10.89
N CYS A 454 15.57 11.73 -9.95
CA CYS A 454 16.19 10.42 -9.89
C CYS A 454 15.77 9.59 -11.12
N ARG A 455 16.73 9.28 -12.00
CA ARG A 455 16.53 8.47 -13.22
C ARG A 455 17.03 7.03 -13.08
N SER A 456 17.82 6.75 -12.07
CA SER A 456 18.38 5.44 -11.77
C SER A 456 18.63 5.28 -10.27
N GLY A 457 18.83 4.05 -9.82
CA GLY A 457 18.96 3.71 -8.40
C GLY A 457 17.69 3.96 -7.59
N THR A 458 16.54 3.99 -8.26
CA THR A 458 15.23 4.22 -7.62
C THR A 458 14.85 3.07 -6.71
N GLU A 459 13.91 3.32 -5.78
CA GLU A 459 13.37 2.28 -4.90
C GLU A 459 12.89 1.06 -5.68
N ALA A 460 12.20 1.29 -6.80
CA ALA A 460 11.70 0.21 -7.65
C ALA A 460 12.83 -0.64 -8.25
N GLU A 461 13.91 -0.02 -8.73
CA GLU A 461 15.07 -0.74 -9.27
C GLU A 461 15.80 -1.53 -8.19
N ILE A 462 15.98 -0.96 -7.01
CA ILE A 462 16.61 -1.63 -5.87
C ILE A 462 15.82 -2.88 -5.46
N LEU A 463 14.50 -2.77 -5.36
CA LEU A 463 13.62 -3.88 -5.02
C LEU A 463 13.60 -4.94 -6.14
N LYS A 464 13.60 -4.51 -7.42
CA LYS A 464 13.66 -5.40 -8.58
C LYS A 464 14.93 -6.22 -8.60
N GLU A 465 16.10 -5.59 -8.46
CA GLU A 465 17.39 -6.29 -8.44
C GLU A 465 17.43 -7.34 -7.33
N GLY A 466 16.87 -6.98 -6.17
CA GLY A 466 16.90 -7.84 -5.01
C GLY A 466 15.92 -9.02 -5.05
N LEU A 467 14.77 -8.84 -5.67
CA LEU A 467 13.66 -9.80 -5.67
C LEU A 467 13.44 -10.49 -7.02
N SER A 468 14.37 -10.33 -7.98
CA SER A 468 14.24 -10.80 -9.37
C SER A 468 13.97 -12.31 -9.53
N SER A 469 14.30 -13.12 -8.54
CA SER A 469 14.07 -14.58 -8.57
C SER A 469 12.72 -15.03 -7.99
N SER A 470 11.91 -14.09 -7.53
CA SER A 470 10.66 -14.38 -6.82
C SER A 470 9.44 -13.87 -7.58
N PRO A 471 8.28 -14.54 -7.50
CA PRO A 471 7.03 -13.92 -7.89
C PRO A 471 6.74 -12.71 -7.00
N VAL A 472 6.72 -11.53 -7.58
CA VAL A 472 6.47 -10.27 -6.86
C VAL A 472 5.25 -9.59 -7.43
N ILE A 473 4.40 -9.10 -6.55
CA ILE A 473 3.31 -8.18 -6.86
C ILE A 473 3.29 -7.08 -5.82
N GLY A 474 2.95 -5.88 -6.21
CA GLY A 474 2.84 -4.77 -5.29
C GLY A 474 2.10 -3.60 -5.87
N PHE A 475 1.95 -2.56 -5.07
CA PHE A 475 1.24 -1.35 -5.48
C PHE A 475 1.72 -0.10 -4.75
N LEU A 476 1.42 1.04 -5.36
CA LEU A 476 1.58 2.35 -4.75
C LEU A 476 0.34 2.68 -3.92
N ALA A 477 0.53 2.74 -2.61
CA ALA A 477 -0.53 3.03 -1.65
C ALA A 477 -0.66 4.53 -1.36
N TYR A 478 -1.86 4.93 -0.95
CA TYR A 478 -2.12 6.26 -0.38
C TYR A 478 -1.93 6.31 1.14
N GLY A 479 -1.59 5.21 1.74
CA GLY A 479 -1.27 5.02 3.14
C GLY A 479 -1.01 3.55 3.40
N GLU A 480 -0.12 3.25 4.30
CA GLU A 480 0.32 1.91 4.61
C GLU A 480 -0.07 1.53 6.03
N MET A 481 -0.35 0.25 6.23
CA MET A 481 -0.71 -0.33 7.53
C MET A 481 0.17 -1.55 7.80
N ALA A 482 0.79 -1.59 8.98
CA ALA A 482 1.42 -2.83 9.43
C ALA A 482 1.55 -2.87 10.95
N PHE A 483 1.35 -4.04 11.52
CA PHE A 483 1.60 -4.32 12.93
C PHE A 483 1.69 -5.83 13.15
N THR A 484 2.26 -6.21 14.28
CA THR A 484 2.39 -7.60 14.70
C THR A 484 1.62 -7.83 16.00
N ASN A 485 1.39 -9.08 16.35
CA ASN A 485 0.78 -9.44 17.62
C ASN A 485 1.63 -9.08 18.85
N LEU A 486 2.89 -8.68 18.65
CA LEU A 486 3.79 -8.20 19.70
C LEU A 486 3.74 -6.68 19.87
N MET A 487 3.19 -5.96 18.91
CA MET A 487 3.00 -4.51 19.01
C MET A 487 1.73 -4.23 19.81
N GLN A 488 1.80 -3.29 20.73
CA GLN A 488 0.65 -2.89 21.55
C GLN A 488 -0.36 -2.05 20.78
N GLU A 489 0.08 -1.39 19.70
CA GLU A 489 -0.75 -0.49 18.91
C GLU A 489 -0.56 -0.73 17.42
N PRO A 490 -1.65 -0.72 16.63
CA PRO A 490 -1.57 -0.76 15.18
C PRO A 490 -1.13 0.59 14.63
N TYR A 491 -0.37 0.56 13.55
CA TYR A 491 0.16 1.76 12.91
C TYR A 491 -0.33 1.91 11.48
N THR A 492 -0.71 3.14 11.14
CA THR A 492 -0.89 3.59 9.77
C THR A 492 0.21 4.62 9.46
N TYR A 493 0.80 4.53 8.28
CA TYR A 493 1.97 5.29 7.91
C TYR A 493 1.76 6.03 6.59
N GLY A 494 2.44 7.18 6.45
CA GLY A 494 2.77 7.76 5.16
C GLY A 494 4.28 7.71 4.93
N PHE A 495 4.72 7.80 3.69
CA PHE A 495 6.13 7.72 3.29
C PHE A 495 6.84 6.41 3.67
N SER A 496 6.12 5.34 3.92
CA SER A 496 6.68 4.05 4.26
C SER A 496 6.73 3.09 3.06
N SER A 497 7.51 2.05 3.19
CA SER A 497 7.56 0.92 2.26
C SER A 497 7.56 -0.36 3.06
N TRP A 498 6.74 -1.30 2.64
CA TRP A 498 6.54 -2.58 3.30
C TRP A 498 6.67 -3.72 2.31
N GLY A 499 7.24 -4.81 2.77
CA GLY A 499 7.27 -6.04 2.02
C GLY A 499 6.95 -7.23 2.91
N MET A 500 6.30 -8.22 2.33
CA MET A 500 6.05 -9.51 2.94
C MET A 500 6.43 -10.61 1.95
N THR A 501 7.28 -11.50 2.38
CA THR A 501 7.77 -12.61 1.56
C THR A 501 7.48 -13.94 2.23
N PHE A 502 6.95 -14.87 1.48
CA PHE A 502 6.74 -16.25 1.88
C PHE A 502 7.85 -17.13 1.29
N HIS A 503 8.50 -17.93 2.15
CA HIS A 503 9.60 -18.79 1.77
C HIS A 503 9.23 -20.25 1.98
N SER A 504 9.45 -21.11 0.98
CA SER A 504 9.33 -22.56 1.16
C SER A 504 10.54 -23.13 1.90
N LYS A 505 10.32 -24.17 2.67
CA LYS A 505 11.40 -25.02 3.21
C LYS A 505 12.04 -25.80 2.06
N GLY A 506 12.86 -25.13 1.27
CA GLY A 506 13.70 -25.80 0.26
C GLY A 506 14.77 -26.67 0.93
N ALA A 507 15.27 -27.67 0.22
CA ALA A 507 16.43 -28.44 0.67
C ALA A 507 17.59 -27.47 0.94
N LYS A 508 18.23 -27.57 2.10
CA LYS A 508 19.44 -26.78 2.43
C LYS A 508 20.44 -26.92 1.30
N ILE A 509 20.68 -25.83 0.56
CA ILE A 509 21.90 -25.76 -0.26
C ILE A 509 23.01 -25.43 0.73
N GLU A 510 23.99 -26.31 0.85
CA GLU A 510 25.22 -26.00 1.57
C GLU A 510 25.86 -24.77 0.91
N SER A 511 25.63 -23.60 1.48
CA SER A 511 26.33 -22.39 1.06
C SER A 511 27.79 -22.57 1.44
N LYS A 512 28.68 -22.60 0.46
CA LYS A 512 30.10 -22.31 0.71
C LYS A 512 30.18 -20.88 1.26
N GLU A 513 30.28 -20.82 2.58
CA GLU A 513 30.36 -19.59 3.36
C GLU A 513 31.48 -18.67 2.86
N LYS A 514 31.12 -17.45 2.46
CA LYS A 514 31.92 -16.29 2.78
C LYS A 514 31.29 -15.67 4.04
N LYS A 515 31.87 -15.99 5.20
CA LYS A 515 31.58 -15.33 6.46
C LYS A 515 31.91 -13.86 6.33
N THR A 516 30.91 -13.03 6.16
CA THR A 516 30.93 -11.65 6.61
C THR A 516 30.21 -11.63 7.95
N GLU A 517 31.00 -11.58 9.02
CA GLU A 517 30.51 -11.36 10.38
C GLU A 517 29.84 -9.99 10.45
N PHE A 518 28.53 -9.94 10.30
CA PHE A 518 27.70 -8.84 10.79
C PHE A 518 27.01 -9.29 12.09
N GLY A 519 27.75 -9.15 13.18
CA GLY A 519 27.22 -9.45 14.51
C GLY A 519 26.21 -8.39 14.94
N ILE A 520 25.09 -8.86 15.45
CA ILE A 520 24.01 -8.12 16.14
C ILE A 520 24.52 -7.29 17.36
N LYS A 521 25.82 -7.26 17.63
CA LYS A 521 26.42 -6.50 18.73
C LYS A 521 26.50 -4.97 18.55
N GLY A 522 26.10 -4.44 17.39
CA GLY A 522 26.14 -2.99 17.07
C GLY A 522 24.94 -2.17 17.53
N TRP A 523 23.86 -2.77 17.98
CA TRP A 523 22.59 -2.07 18.21
C TRP A 523 22.38 -1.53 19.62
N ILE A 524 23.27 -1.83 20.58
CA ILE A 524 23.08 -1.45 22.00
C ILE A 524 24.09 -0.38 22.48
N LYS A 525 25.01 0.11 21.66
CA LYS A 525 25.95 1.17 22.06
C LYS A 525 25.83 2.41 21.17
N GLY A 526 24.87 3.23 21.47
CA GLY A 526 24.68 4.57 20.91
C GLY A 526 23.82 5.41 21.83
N LYS A 527 24.13 5.40 23.14
CA LYS A 527 23.67 6.40 24.08
C LYS A 527 24.90 6.94 24.80
N THR A 528 25.31 8.07 24.44
CA THR A 528 25.72 9.24 25.28
C THR A 528 25.83 10.43 24.37
#